data_26e985d4c072dd9d56f120df75f1bda5
#
_entry.id   26e985d4c072dd9d56f120df75f1bda5
#
_cell.length_a   1.000
_cell.length_b   1.000
_cell.length_c   1.000
_cell.angle_alpha   90.00
_cell.angle_beta   90.00
_cell.angle_gamma   90.00
#
_symmetry.space_group_name_H-M   'P 1'
#
loop_
_entity.id
_entity.type
_entity.pdbx_description
1 polymer ?
#
loop_
_entity_poly.entity_id
_entity_poly.type
_entity_poly.pdbx_seq_one_letter_code
_entity_poly.pdbx_strand_id
1 'polypeptide(L)'
;MGRPTPVIRAVTTPSYGRVVIEASDGNRYSADLSSFRTVSCYPADADAWSRVSIDSYGLALVWACRFEVHADQVIGLADKVERADAAA
;
A
#
# COMPACT_ATOMS: atom_id res chain seq x y z
N MET A 1 -10.70 -17.13 -16.12
CA MET A 1 -10.65 -15.68 -15.89
C MET A 1 -10.31 -15.35 -14.48
N GLY A 2 -9.30 -14.54 -14.27
CA GLY A 2 -8.91 -14.13 -12.96
C GLY A 2 -9.88 -13.11 -12.36
N ARG A 3 -9.88 -13.01 -11.05
CA ARG A 3 -10.61 -11.96 -10.38
C ARG A 3 -9.87 -10.64 -10.55
N PRO A 4 -10.58 -9.51 -10.65
CA PRO A 4 -9.89 -8.23 -10.66
C PRO A 4 -9.17 -8.01 -9.33
N THR A 5 -8.06 -7.30 -9.38
CA THR A 5 -7.33 -6.91 -8.18
C THR A 5 -8.24 -6.01 -7.34
N PRO A 6 -8.33 -6.24 -6.02
CA PRO A 6 -9.09 -5.34 -5.16
C PRO A 6 -8.53 -3.92 -5.20
N VAL A 7 -9.38 -2.94 -5.03
CA VAL A 7 -8.95 -1.55 -4.95
C VAL A 7 -8.61 -1.19 -3.51
N ILE A 8 -7.74 -0.19 -3.36
CA ILE A 8 -7.31 0.30 -2.05
C ILE A 8 -8.34 1.32 -1.56
N ARG A 9 -8.84 1.12 -0.35
CA ARG A 9 -9.81 2.03 0.26
C ARG A 9 -9.20 2.93 1.32
N ALA A 10 -8.15 2.46 1.98
CA ALA A 10 -7.47 3.24 3.00
C ALA A 10 -6.03 2.78 3.09
N VAL A 11 -5.16 3.66 3.58
CA VAL A 11 -3.74 3.34 3.76
C VAL A 11 -3.23 4.01 5.03
N THR A 12 -2.38 3.29 5.75
CA THR A 12 -1.62 3.84 6.87
C THR A 12 -0.16 3.45 6.71
N THR A 13 0.72 4.20 7.36
CA THR A 13 2.16 3.98 7.32
C THR A 13 2.67 3.82 8.76
N PRO A 14 2.58 2.60 9.32
CA PRO A 14 2.96 2.39 10.73
C PRO A 14 4.45 2.63 10.99
N SER A 15 5.29 2.46 9.97
CA SER A 15 6.72 2.75 10.09
C SER A 15 7.29 3.04 8.71
N TYR A 16 8.50 3.59 8.69
CA TYR A 16 9.17 3.89 7.44
C TYR A 16 9.39 2.61 6.65
N GLY A 17 8.93 2.60 5.42
CA GLY A 17 9.07 1.46 4.52
C GLY A 17 7.92 0.46 4.60
N ARG A 18 7.00 0.60 5.54
CA ARG A 18 5.87 -0.32 5.67
C ARG A 18 4.55 0.40 5.44
N VAL A 19 3.64 -0.28 4.78
CA VAL A 19 2.27 0.22 4.57
C VAL A 19 1.28 -0.84 5.02
N VAL A 20 0.11 -0.36 5.45
CA VAL A 20 -1.06 -1.21 5.67
C VAL A 20 -2.18 -0.64 4.84
N ILE A 21 -2.75 -1.44 3.96
CA ILE A 21 -3.89 -1.02 3.14
C ILE A 21 -5.13 -1.80 3.53
N GLU A 22 -6.29 -1.13 3.43
CA GLU A 22 -7.57 -1.81 3.48
C GLU A 22 -8.09 -1.87 2.06
N ALA A 23 -8.42 -3.07 1.61
CA ALA A 23 -8.83 -3.30 0.23
C ALA A 23 -10.32 -3.57 0.13
N SER A 24 -10.85 -3.46 -1.07
CA SER A 24 -12.27 -3.65 -1.34
C SER A 24 -12.77 -5.07 -1.10
N ASP A 25 -11.85 -6.02 -0.96
CA ASP A 25 -12.20 -7.41 -0.63
C ASP A 25 -12.47 -7.62 0.87
N GLY A 26 -12.39 -6.57 1.67
CA GLY A 26 -12.60 -6.63 3.11
C GLY A 26 -11.37 -7.03 3.91
N ASN A 27 -10.23 -7.18 3.27
CA ASN A 27 -9.00 -7.56 3.95
C ASN A 27 -8.08 -6.35 4.15
N ARG A 28 -7.24 -6.46 5.17
CA ARG A 28 -6.17 -5.50 5.44
C ARG A 28 -4.85 -6.20 5.16
N TYR A 29 -4.04 -5.58 4.32
CA TYR A 29 -2.75 -6.14 3.91
C TYR A 29 -1.62 -5.27 4.45
N SER A 30 -0.68 -5.91 5.13
CA SER A 30 0.50 -5.23 5.65
C SER A 30 1.70 -5.67 4.83
N ALA A 31 2.45 -4.74 4.29
CA ALA A 31 3.58 -5.04 3.41
C ALA A 31 4.77 -4.16 3.72
N ASP A 32 5.96 -4.76 3.60
CA ASP A 32 7.23 -4.05 3.70
C ASP A 32 7.67 -3.71 2.29
N LEU A 33 7.76 -2.43 1.98
CA LEU A 33 8.16 -1.95 0.66
C LEU A 33 9.61 -1.49 0.61
N SER A 34 10.41 -1.81 1.62
CA SER A 34 11.81 -1.36 1.68
C SER A 34 12.65 -1.91 0.53
N SER A 35 12.22 -2.97 -0.14
CA SER A 35 12.92 -3.48 -1.32
C SER A 35 12.93 -2.49 -2.48
N PHE A 36 12.03 -1.50 -2.45
CA PHE A 36 12.00 -0.45 -3.47
C PHE A 36 12.95 0.71 -3.20
N ARG A 37 13.74 0.66 -2.14
CA ARG A 37 14.63 1.77 -1.76
C ARG A 37 15.60 2.19 -2.85
N THR A 38 15.94 1.29 -3.76
CA THR A 38 16.83 1.59 -4.87
C THR A 38 16.12 2.22 -6.06
N VAL A 39 14.79 2.29 -6.01
CA VAL A 39 14.02 2.88 -7.09
C VAL A 39 14.07 4.39 -6.96
N SER A 40 14.19 5.09 -8.10
CA SER A 40 14.15 6.55 -8.13
C SER A 40 12.92 7.08 -7.44
N CYS A 41 13.10 8.18 -6.73
CA CYS A 41 12.00 8.88 -6.06
C CYS A 41 11.39 8.13 -4.88
N TYR A 42 12.03 7.07 -4.40
CA TYR A 42 11.61 6.45 -3.15
C TYR A 42 11.68 7.51 -2.03
N PRO A 43 10.63 7.62 -1.19
CA PRO A 43 10.60 8.64 -0.14
C PRO A 43 11.84 8.57 0.76
N ALA A 44 12.43 9.73 1.05
CA ALA A 44 13.74 9.80 1.68
C ALA A 44 13.71 9.59 3.19
N ASP A 45 12.55 9.81 3.83
CA ASP A 45 12.44 9.72 5.29
C ASP A 45 11.01 9.37 5.69
N ALA A 46 10.80 9.21 6.99
CA ALA A 46 9.51 8.80 7.52
C ALA A 46 8.42 9.86 7.27
N ASP A 47 8.77 11.14 7.30
CA ASP A 47 7.80 12.19 7.02
C ASP A 47 7.31 12.11 5.58
N ALA A 48 8.22 11.99 4.62
CA ALA A 48 7.85 11.84 3.22
C ALA A 48 7.07 10.55 2.99
N TRP A 49 7.43 9.47 3.68
CA TRP A 49 6.74 8.19 3.59
C TRP A 49 5.28 8.31 4.04
N SER A 50 5.05 9.06 5.11
CA SER A 50 3.71 9.21 5.68
C SER A 50 2.77 10.03 4.79
N ARG A 51 3.29 10.70 3.78
CA ARG A 51 2.50 11.53 2.87
C ARG A 51 1.94 10.78 1.68
N VAL A 52 1.82 9.47 1.81
CA VAL A 52 1.23 8.62 0.78
C VAL A 52 -0.22 9.01 0.52
N SER A 53 -0.64 8.89 -0.72
CA SER A 53 -2.04 9.04 -1.10
C SER A 53 -2.47 7.87 -1.96
N ILE A 54 -3.77 7.71 -2.12
CA ILE A 54 -4.35 6.68 -2.97
C ILE A 54 -4.76 7.35 -4.27
N ASP A 55 -4.48 6.71 -5.40
CA ASP A 55 -4.88 7.29 -6.68
C ASP A 55 -6.40 7.33 -6.82
N SER A 56 -6.90 8.06 -7.81
CA SER A 56 -8.33 8.32 -7.94
C SER A 56 -9.17 7.07 -8.16
N TYR A 57 -8.56 5.96 -8.57
CA TYR A 57 -9.26 4.70 -8.83
C TYR A 57 -8.99 3.64 -7.76
N GLY A 58 -8.17 3.94 -6.77
CA GLY A 58 -7.81 2.97 -5.74
C GLY A 58 -6.85 1.89 -6.24
N LEU A 59 -6.17 2.12 -7.35
CA LEU A 59 -5.32 1.10 -7.97
C LEU A 59 -3.87 1.17 -7.54
N ALA A 60 -3.45 2.27 -6.92
CA ALA A 60 -2.05 2.45 -6.54
C ALA A 60 -1.91 3.37 -5.34
N LEU A 61 -0.82 3.17 -4.60
CA LEU A 61 -0.33 4.13 -3.63
C LEU A 61 0.63 5.06 -4.33
N VAL A 62 0.52 6.35 -4.08
CA VAL A 62 1.30 7.38 -4.78
C VAL A 62 1.97 8.27 -3.75
N TRP A 63 3.26 8.49 -3.95
CA TRP A 63 4.04 9.47 -3.18
C TRP A 63 4.47 10.59 -4.10
N ALA A 64 4.93 11.68 -3.54
CA ALA A 64 5.50 12.78 -4.30
C ALA A 64 6.62 12.25 -5.21
N CYS A 65 6.96 13.02 -6.24
CA CYS A 65 8.02 12.65 -7.18
C CYS A 65 7.72 11.40 -8.00
N ARG A 66 6.43 11.05 -8.11
CA ARG A 66 5.96 9.95 -8.96
C ARG A 66 6.37 8.55 -8.52
N PHE A 67 6.79 8.38 -7.27
CA PHE A 67 6.96 7.04 -6.76
C PHE A 67 5.57 6.45 -6.51
N GLU A 68 5.28 5.32 -7.13
CA GLU A 68 3.99 4.67 -6.93
C GLU A 68 4.15 3.15 -6.88
N VAL A 69 3.28 2.51 -6.12
CA VAL A 69 3.24 1.06 -5.98
C VAL A 69 1.80 0.62 -6.20
N HIS A 70 1.59 -0.27 -7.14
CA HIS A 70 0.26 -0.73 -7.50
C HIS A 70 -0.32 -1.66 -6.44
N ALA A 71 -1.65 -1.71 -6.37
CA ALA A 71 -2.35 -2.52 -5.36
C ALA A 71 -1.93 -3.99 -5.42
N ASP A 72 -1.80 -4.56 -6.61
CA ASP A 72 -1.40 -5.94 -6.75
C ASP A 72 0.03 -6.19 -6.25
N GLN A 73 0.90 -5.19 -6.36
CA GLN A 73 2.26 -5.30 -5.82
C GLN A 73 2.24 -5.31 -4.29
N VAL A 74 1.43 -4.44 -3.69
CA VAL A 74 1.30 -4.41 -2.23
C VAL A 74 0.74 -5.73 -1.72
N ILE A 75 -0.32 -6.22 -2.35
CA ILE A 75 -0.94 -7.47 -1.97
C ILE A 75 0.04 -8.63 -2.13
N GLY A 76 0.79 -8.65 -3.24
CA GLY A 76 1.78 -9.70 -3.48
C GLY A 76 2.94 -9.70 -2.50
N LEU A 77 3.27 -8.54 -1.93
CA LEU A 77 4.35 -8.41 -0.95
C LEU A 77 3.85 -8.50 0.49
N ALA A 78 2.55 -8.62 0.70
CA ALA A 78 1.99 -8.62 2.04
C ALA A 78 2.53 -9.80 2.86
N ASP A 79 3.05 -9.49 4.02
CA ASP A 79 3.53 -10.49 4.97
C ASP A 79 2.51 -10.75 6.08
N LYS A 80 1.42 -9.98 6.09
CA LYS A 80 0.34 -10.18 7.05
C LYS A 80 -0.97 -9.76 6.39
N VAL A 81 -1.98 -10.61 6.49
CA VAL A 81 -3.31 -10.36 5.94
C VAL A 81 -4.33 -10.58 7.05
N GLU A 82 -5.21 -9.60 7.27
CA GLU A 82 -6.26 -9.68 8.29
C GLU A 82 -7.57 -9.21 7.70
N ARG A 83 -8.68 -9.65 8.28
CA ARG A 83 -9.98 -9.09 7.92
C ARG A 83 -10.11 -7.70 8.51
N ALA A 84 -10.39 -6.72 7.67
CA ALA A 84 -10.50 -5.33 8.12
C ALA A 84 -11.73 -5.11 8.98
N ASP A 85 -12.77 -5.90 8.78
CA ASP A 85 -14.04 -5.79 9.50
C ASP A 85 -14.19 -6.83 10.61
N ALA A 86 -13.13 -7.55 10.93
CA ALA A 86 -13.21 -8.67 11.88
C ALA A 86 -13.40 -8.24 13.32
N ALA A 87 -13.28 -6.96 13.60
CA ALA A 87 -13.39 -6.44 14.95
C ALA A 87 -14.81 -6.43 15.48
N ALA A 88 -15.76 -6.74 14.66
CA ALA A 88 -17.14 -6.75 15.10
C ALA A 88 -17.38 -7.75 16.23
#